data_8a05f9b4f52b9b36b11f5abf0a3adcad
#
_entry.id   8a05f9b4f52b9b36b11f5abf0a3adcad
#
_cell.length_a   1.000
_cell.length_b   1.000
_cell.length_c   1.000
_cell.angle_alpha   90.00
_cell.angle_beta   90.00
_cell.angle_gamma   90.00
#
_symmetry.space_group_name_H-M   'P 1'
#
loop_
_entity.id
_entity.type
_entity.pdbx_description
1 polymer ?
#
loop_
_entity_poly.entity_id
_entity_poly.type
_entity_poly.pdbx_seq_one_letter_code
_entity_poly.pdbx_strand_id
1 'polypeptide(L)'
;PCVMGHENAGWIEDVGSDVEGFKKGDSVILHPIISGTNGTCLSCRKGLDTHAENGSMPGLNIKEGGYSELLKTSVRNLIKIPNTLTPKDVAPFSDAGLTAYRVAKKATRHLLPGENCVIIGAGGLGHIAIQCLKAMCAANIIIVEKSETALKHAMPLGGDHGVLIDGNEVERVKELTKGLGAEAVIDMVGEKGSTSMGLNMTKNTGSYYIVGYGEDIKIKSVDMIISERNIIGNLIGTWSELYELMELANKDLVRLSMQEYKLSEANKALHDLNNGKVKGRAVLIP
;
A
#
# COMPACT_ATOMS: atom_id res chain seq x y z
N PRO A 1 -20.33 -0.42 19.42
CA PRO A 1 -19.22 0.53 19.37
C PRO A 1 -17.90 -0.22 19.17
N CYS A 2 -17.00 0.32 18.36
CA CYS A 2 -15.65 -0.17 18.15
C CYS A 2 -14.68 1.01 18.15
N VAL A 3 -13.42 0.76 18.52
CA VAL A 3 -12.30 1.68 18.31
C VAL A 3 -11.72 1.39 16.95
N MET A 4 -11.66 2.38 16.07
CA MET A 4 -11.09 2.25 14.72
C MET A 4 -9.55 2.26 14.74
N GLY A 5 -8.93 2.09 13.58
CA GLY A 5 -7.49 2.22 13.36
C GLY A 5 -6.78 0.88 13.27
N HIS A 6 -6.27 0.59 12.06
CA HIS A 6 -5.57 -0.66 11.74
C HIS A 6 -4.12 -0.44 11.28
N GLU A 7 -3.67 0.80 11.18
CA GLU A 7 -2.30 1.18 10.83
C GLU A 7 -1.59 1.67 12.09
N ASN A 8 -0.89 0.78 12.78
CA ASN A 8 -0.42 1.03 14.13
C ASN A 8 1.09 0.91 14.29
N ALA A 9 1.68 1.88 14.96
CA ALA A 9 3.05 1.85 15.47
C ALA A 9 3.09 2.58 16.82
N GLY A 10 4.04 2.23 17.67
CA GLY A 10 4.12 2.81 19.00
C GLY A 10 5.33 2.31 19.79
N TRP A 11 5.28 2.53 21.08
CA TRP A 11 6.27 2.02 22.02
C TRP A 11 5.62 0.94 22.89
N ILE A 12 6.38 -0.07 23.23
CA ILE A 12 5.92 -1.11 24.15
C ILE A 12 5.79 -0.51 25.55
N GLU A 13 4.58 -0.52 26.09
CA GLU A 13 4.33 -0.09 27.47
C GLU A 13 4.55 -1.22 28.46
N ASP A 14 4.11 -2.45 28.11
CA ASP A 14 4.28 -3.62 28.96
C ASP A 14 4.32 -4.91 28.12
N VAL A 15 4.89 -5.97 28.66
CA VAL A 15 5.00 -7.28 28.01
C VAL A 15 4.55 -8.40 28.97
N GLY A 16 3.93 -9.44 28.43
CA GLY A 16 3.62 -10.64 29.21
C GLY A 16 4.87 -11.37 29.68
N SER A 17 4.76 -12.15 30.76
CA SER A 17 5.88 -12.87 31.41
C SER A 17 6.68 -13.76 30.46
N ASP A 18 6.02 -14.31 29.43
CA ASP A 18 6.58 -15.32 28.53
C ASP A 18 7.06 -14.70 27.19
N VAL A 19 7.05 -13.36 27.09
CA VAL A 19 7.49 -12.67 25.89
C VAL A 19 9.03 -12.52 25.89
N GLU A 20 9.64 -13.06 24.84
CA GLU A 20 11.07 -12.91 24.59
C GLU A 20 11.31 -11.94 23.43
N GLY A 21 12.48 -11.31 23.42
CA GLY A 21 12.96 -10.45 22.33
C GLY A 21 12.41 -9.03 22.33
N PHE A 22 11.42 -8.70 23.17
CA PHE A 22 10.83 -7.37 23.32
C PHE A 22 10.79 -6.93 24.77
N LYS A 23 10.88 -5.60 25.00
CA LYS A 23 10.83 -5.01 26.33
C LYS A 23 10.15 -3.65 26.31
N LYS A 24 9.70 -3.15 27.46
CA LYS A 24 9.18 -1.79 27.63
C LYS A 24 10.14 -0.75 27.01
N GLY A 25 9.57 0.17 26.23
CA GLY A 25 10.27 1.23 25.52
C GLY A 25 10.76 0.88 24.14
N ASP A 26 10.72 -0.39 23.70
CA ASP A 26 11.04 -0.76 22.31
C ASP A 26 10.05 -0.09 21.35
N SER A 27 10.56 0.59 20.32
CA SER A 27 9.74 1.14 19.23
C SER A 27 9.35 0.03 18.26
N VAL A 28 8.05 -0.07 17.93
CA VAL A 28 7.52 -1.15 17.10
C VAL A 28 6.47 -0.66 16.10
N ILE A 29 6.41 -1.33 14.96
CA ILE A 29 5.31 -1.27 14.01
C ILE A 29 4.58 -2.61 14.01
N LEU A 30 3.26 -2.59 13.81
CA LEU A 30 2.42 -3.77 13.83
C LEU A 30 2.09 -4.23 12.41
N HIS A 31 2.28 -5.52 12.11
CA HIS A 31 1.60 -6.13 10.97
C HIS A 31 0.09 -6.21 11.28
N PRO A 32 -0.80 -5.73 10.39
CA PRO A 32 -2.20 -5.48 10.75
C PRO A 32 -3.03 -6.74 10.92
N ILE A 33 -2.60 -7.89 10.39
CA ILE A 33 -3.35 -9.16 10.52
C ILE A 33 -2.84 -9.96 11.71
N ILE A 34 -3.72 -10.18 12.69
CA ILE A 34 -3.47 -11.04 13.84
C ILE A 34 -4.05 -12.43 13.53
N SER A 35 -3.20 -13.46 13.55
CA SER A 35 -3.64 -14.83 13.30
C SER A 35 -4.45 -15.39 14.45
N GLY A 36 -5.65 -15.88 14.20
CA GLY A 36 -6.47 -16.59 15.19
C GLY A 36 -5.91 -17.94 15.62
N THR A 37 -4.90 -18.46 14.92
CA THR A 37 -4.22 -19.72 15.24
C THR A 37 -2.84 -19.50 15.85
N ASN A 38 -2.52 -18.30 16.28
CA ASN A 38 -1.20 -17.92 16.77
C ASN A 38 -0.04 -18.33 15.83
N GLY A 39 -0.30 -18.28 14.52
CA GLY A 39 0.68 -18.58 13.48
C GLY A 39 0.88 -20.06 13.18
N THR A 40 0.05 -20.97 13.70
CA THR A 40 0.18 -22.41 13.46
C THR A 40 -0.51 -22.89 12.18
N CYS A 41 -1.44 -22.12 11.61
CA CYS A 41 -2.10 -22.47 10.35
C CYS A 41 -1.14 -22.53 9.15
N LEU A 42 -1.54 -23.26 8.12
CA LEU A 42 -0.71 -23.48 6.93
C LEU A 42 -0.32 -22.18 6.23
N SER A 43 -1.24 -21.21 6.13
CA SER A 43 -0.96 -19.90 5.51
C SER A 43 0.15 -19.17 6.26
N CYS A 44 0.06 -19.10 7.60
CA CYS A 44 1.11 -18.47 8.41
C CYS A 44 2.45 -19.20 8.32
N ARG A 45 2.45 -20.54 8.26
CA ARG A 45 3.66 -21.34 8.10
C ARG A 45 4.34 -21.12 6.75
N LYS A 46 3.58 -20.71 5.73
CA LYS A 46 4.08 -20.30 4.41
C LYS A 46 4.47 -18.82 4.33
N GLY A 47 4.39 -18.07 5.43
CA GLY A 47 4.62 -16.62 5.44
C GLY A 47 3.53 -15.81 4.74
N LEU A 48 2.32 -16.38 4.60
CA LEU A 48 1.15 -15.71 4.01
C LEU A 48 0.21 -15.22 5.13
N ASP A 49 0.73 -14.36 6.00
CA ASP A 49 0.02 -13.90 7.21
C ASP A 49 -1.28 -13.17 6.88
N THR A 50 -1.37 -12.50 5.73
CA THR A 50 -2.61 -11.88 5.22
C THR A 50 -3.76 -12.88 5.00
N HIS A 51 -3.46 -14.16 4.84
CA HIS A 51 -4.41 -15.24 4.66
C HIS A 51 -4.46 -16.18 5.87
N ALA A 52 -4.12 -15.67 7.05
CA ALA A 52 -4.18 -16.45 8.29
C ALA A 52 -5.61 -16.92 8.59
N GLU A 53 -5.75 -18.17 9.03
CA GLU A 53 -7.03 -18.70 9.47
C GLU A 53 -7.55 -17.91 10.66
N ASN A 54 -8.84 -17.57 10.63
CA ASN A 54 -9.49 -16.70 11.63
C ASN A 54 -8.72 -15.39 11.88
N GLY A 55 -8.09 -14.85 10.83
CA GLY A 55 -7.36 -13.60 10.91
C GLY A 55 -8.27 -12.45 11.34
N SER A 56 -7.76 -11.62 12.24
CA SER A 56 -8.43 -10.43 12.71
C SER A 56 -7.57 -9.19 12.44
N MET A 57 -8.25 -8.05 12.31
CA MET A 57 -7.62 -6.77 12.00
C MET A 57 -8.15 -5.73 12.99
N PRO A 58 -7.28 -5.19 13.86
CA PRO A 58 -7.66 -4.19 14.85
C PRO A 58 -8.40 -3.01 14.20
N GLY A 59 -9.53 -2.63 14.79
CA GLY A 59 -10.31 -1.49 14.30
C GLY A 59 -11.06 -1.67 12.99
N LEU A 60 -11.09 -2.90 12.44
CA LEU A 60 -11.91 -3.26 11.27
C LEU A 60 -12.88 -4.40 11.58
N ASN A 61 -12.40 -5.58 11.95
CA ASN A 61 -13.25 -6.73 12.22
C ASN A 61 -13.19 -7.21 13.68
N ILE A 62 -12.39 -6.57 14.52
CA ILE A 62 -12.44 -6.67 15.98
C ILE A 62 -12.65 -5.30 16.60
N LYS A 63 -13.14 -5.25 17.84
CA LYS A 63 -13.60 -4.00 18.50
C LYS A 63 -12.46 -3.09 18.92
N GLU A 64 -11.31 -3.65 19.18
CA GLU A 64 -10.10 -2.96 19.61
C GLU A 64 -9.36 -2.44 18.38
N GLY A 65 -9.02 -1.18 18.35
CA GLY A 65 -8.26 -0.54 17.25
C GLY A 65 -7.28 0.50 17.76
N GLY A 66 -6.47 1.04 16.84
CA GLY A 66 -5.36 1.93 17.15
C GLY A 66 -5.74 3.39 17.40
N TYR A 67 -7.02 3.79 17.28
CA TYR A 67 -7.44 5.12 17.72
C TYR A 67 -7.57 5.14 19.25
N SER A 68 -6.48 4.81 19.91
CA SER A 68 -6.38 4.67 21.36
C SER A 68 -4.95 4.94 21.82
N GLU A 69 -4.79 5.28 23.10
CA GLU A 69 -3.47 5.46 23.72
C GLU A 69 -2.72 4.14 23.86
N LEU A 70 -3.45 3.03 24.03
CA LEU A 70 -2.90 1.68 24.22
C LEU A 70 -3.63 0.67 23.33
N LEU A 71 -2.87 -0.23 22.71
CA LEU A 71 -3.37 -1.34 21.93
C LEU A 71 -2.69 -2.64 22.37
N LYS A 72 -3.49 -3.67 22.69
CA LYS A 72 -2.99 -5.02 22.98
C LYS A 72 -2.85 -5.82 21.70
N THR A 73 -1.68 -6.41 21.48
CA THR A 73 -1.41 -7.24 20.29
C THR A 73 -0.50 -8.42 20.62
N SER A 74 -0.39 -9.37 19.68
CA SER A 74 0.57 -10.47 19.78
C SER A 74 1.96 -9.99 19.38
N VAL A 75 2.97 -10.44 20.12
CA VAL A 75 4.39 -10.21 19.78
C VAL A 75 4.75 -10.71 18.36
N ARG A 76 4.04 -11.72 17.88
CA ARG A 76 4.20 -12.24 16.52
C ARG A 76 3.94 -11.18 15.41
N ASN A 77 3.14 -10.18 15.72
CA ASN A 77 2.79 -9.13 14.77
C ASN A 77 3.75 -7.94 14.79
N LEU A 78 4.71 -7.92 15.71
CA LEU A 78 5.58 -6.79 15.93
C LEU A 78 6.86 -6.87 15.08
N ILE A 79 7.29 -5.72 14.59
CA ILE A 79 8.60 -5.49 14.00
C ILE A 79 9.22 -4.33 14.75
N LYS A 80 10.47 -4.49 15.22
CA LYS A 80 11.22 -3.37 15.81
C LYS A 80 11.51 -2.33 14.75
N ILE A 81 11.25 -1.08 15.07
CA ILE A 81 11.57 0.05 14.19
C ILE A 81 13.05 0.38 14.34
N PRO A 82 13.79 0.57 13.23
CA PRO A 82 15.18 1.05 13.28
C PRO A 82 15.29 2.38 14.06
N ASN A 83 16.38 2.56 14.79
CA ASN A 83 16.60 3.75 15.65
C ASN A 83 16.64 5.09 14.89
N THR A 84 16.75 5.06 13.56
CA THR A 84 16.70 6.22 12.67
C THR A 84 15.29 6.74 12.42
N LEU A 85 14.26 5.96 12.80
CA LEU A 85 12.84 6.22 12.57
C LEU A 85 12.08 6.24 13.90
N THR A 86 10.95 6.92 13.92
CA THR A 86 10.02 6.92 15.06
C THR A 86 8.69 6.25 14.68
N PRO A 87 7.89 5.79 15.64
CA PRO A 87 6.57 5.20 15.36
C PRO A 87 5.68 6.08 14.48
N LYS A 88 5.65 7.40 14.68
CA LYS A 88 4.85 8.31 13.87
C LYS A 88 5.30 8.34 12.40
N ASP A 89 6.61 8.18 12.14
CA ASP A 89 7.16 8.20 10.78
C ASP A 89 6.74 6.98 9.97
N VAL A 90 6.33 5.89 10.63
CA VAL A 90 6.11 4.60 10.01
C VAL A 90 4.69 4.03 10.19
N ALA A 91 3.85 4.58 11.06
CA ALA A 91 2.54 4.02 11.33
C ALA A 91 1.73 3.69 10.04
N PRO A 92 1.63 4.58 9.03
CA PRO A 92 0.93 4.26 7.78
C PRO A 92 1.60 3.19 6.92
N PHE A 93 2.83 2.76 7.23
CA PHE A 93 3.43 1.61 6.55
C PHE A 93 2.83 0.28 6.98
N SER A 94 2.13 0.24 8.11
CA SER A 94 1.49 -0.97 8.62
C SER A 94 0.49 -1.59 7.63
N ASP A 95 -0.29 -0.77 6.90
CA ASP A 95 -1.20 -1.26 5.85
C ASP A 95 -1.00 -0.56 4.51
N ALA A 96 -1.20 0.77 4.43
CA ALA A 96 -1.11 1.47 3.15
C ALA A 96 0.28 1.32 2.50
N GLY A 97 1.35 1.45 3.30
CA GLY A 97 2.70 1.25 2.81
C GLY A 97 2.97 -0.21 2.44
N LEU A 98 2.55 -1.13 3.28
CA LEU A 98 2.71 -2.57 3.05
C LEU A 98 1.97 -3.03 1.78
N THR A 99 0.76 -2.53 1.57
CA THR A 99 -0.04 -2.78 0.37
C THR A 99 0.66 -2.27 -0.89
N ALA A 100 1.18 -1.04 -0.83
CA ALA A 100 1.93 -0.40 -1.91
C ALA A 100 3.25 -1.14 -2.21
N TYR A 101 3.99 -1.53 -1.17
CA TYR A 101 5.22 -2.31 -1.28
C TYR A 101 4.96 -3.67 -1.94
N ARG A 102 3.95 -4.40 -1.45
CA ARG A 102 3.62 -5.74 -1.98
C ARG A 102 3.28 -5.71 -3.46
N VAL A 103 2.45 -4.78 -3.91
CA VAL A 103 2.10 -4.69 -5.32
C VAL A 103 3.29 -4.29 -6.17
N ALA A 104 4.11 -3.35 -5.72
CA ALA A 104 5.36 -2.98 -6.38
C ALA A 104 6.31 -4.17 -6.49
N LYS A 105 6.52 -4.93 -5.40
CA LYS A 105 7.34 -6.15 -5.38
C LYS A 105 6.81 -7.24 -6.32
N LYS A 106 5.50 -7.40 -6.45
CA LYS A 106 4.91 -8.33 -7.44
C LYS A 106 5.21 -7.87 -8.87
N ALA A 107 5.03 -6.58 -9.16
CA ALA A 107 5.26 -6.01 -10.49
C ALA A 107 6.75 -6.09 -10.90
N THR A 108 7.67 -5.75 -9.99
CA THR A 108 9.11 -5.76 -10.30
C THR A 108 9.68 -7.12 -10.65
N ARG A 109 9.01 -8.22 -10.26
CA ARG A 109 9.44 -9.58 -10.64
C ARG A 109 9.37 -9.84 -12.16
N HIS A 110 8.58 -9.06 -12.86
CA HIS A 110 8.29 -9.23 -14.29
C HIS A 110 8.69 -8.02 -15.13
N LEU A 111 9.24 -6.96 -14.50
CA LEU A 111 9.68 -5.75 -15.18
C LEU A 111 11.18 -5.79 -15.46
N LEU A 112 11.56 -5.69 -16.72
CA LEU A 112 12.93 -5.51 -17.14
C LEU A 112 13.31 -4.01 -17.14
N PRO A 113 14.62 -3.67 -17.06
CA PRO A 113 15.05 -2.28 -17.22
C PRO A 113 14.53 -1.64 -18.50
N GLY A 114 13.93 -0.45 -18.37
CA GLY A 114 13.36 0.31 -19.49
C GLY A 114 11.93 -0.09 -19.89
N GLU A 115 11.36 -1.15 -19.33
CA GLU A 115 9.93 -1.45 -19.49
C GLU A 115 9.06 -0.46 -18.71
N ASN A 116 7.76 -0.39 -19.03
CA ASN A 116 6.87 0.61 -18.51
C ASN A 116 5.97 0.06 -17.40
N CYS A 117 5.86 0.79 -16.31
CA CYS A 117 4.92 0.55 -15.23
C CYS A 117 4.00 1.75 -15.07
N VAL A 118 2.69 1.56 -15.26
CA VAL A 118 1.68 2.59 -15.00
C VAL A 118 1.19 2.47 -13.57
N ILE A 119 1.07 3.61 -12.87
CA ILE A 119 0.36 3.71 -11.59
C ILE A 119 -0.85 4.60 -11.78
N ILE A 120 -2.04 4.05 -11.56
CA ILE A 120 -3.30 4.79 -11.58
C ILE A 120 -3.63 5.23 -10.14
N GLY A 121 -3.64 6.54 -9.92
CA GLY A 121 -3.86 7.14 -8.61
C GLY A 121 -2.56 7.34 -7.81
N ALA A 122 -2.22 8.61 -7.55
CA ALA A 122 -1.01 9.02 -6.82
C ALA A 122 -1.29 9.51 -5.38
N GLY A 123 -2.42 9.09 -4.81
CA GLY A 123 -2.84 9.44 -3.46
C GLY A 123 -2.08 8.71 -2.35
N GLY A 124 -2.81 8.35 -1.27
CA GLY A 124 -2.26 7.77 -0.04
C GLY A 124 -1.45 6.48 -0.19
N LEU A 125 -1.72 5.63 -1.19
CA LEU A 125 -0.96 4.42 -1.51
C LEU A 125 0.00 4.67 -2.70
N GLY A 126 -0.48 5.38 -3.73
CA GLY A 126 0.27 5.54 -4.97
C GLY A 126 1.61 6.24 -4.78
N HIS A 127 1.68 7.29 -3.93
CA HIS A 127 2.94 7.98 -3.68
C HIS A 127 4.01 7.08 -3.01
N ILE A 128 3.58 6.05 -2.27
CA ILE A 128 4.48 5.04 -1.67
C ILE A 128 4.92 4.03 -2.73
N ALA A 129 3.98 3.54 -3.55
CA ALA A 129 4.28 2.55 -4.58
C ALA A 129 5.27 3.07 -5.63
N ILE A 130 5.17 4.35 -6.01
CA ILE A 130 6.12 5.02 -6.90
C ILE A 130 7.55 4.91 -6.34
N GLN A 131 7.73 5.25 -5.08
CA GLN A 131 9.03 5.18 -4.42
C GLN A 131 9.54 3.72 -4.28
N CYS A 132 8.65 2.79 -3.93
CA CYS A 132 8.99 1.37 -3.88
C CYS A 132 9.45 0.84 -5.24
N LEU A 133 8.74 1.16 -6.32
CA LEU A 133 9.16 0.78 -7.68
C LEU A 133 10.52 1.38 -8.02
N LYS A 134 10.70 2.69 -7.77
CA LYS A 134 11.97 3.38 -8.05
C LYS A 134 13.15 2.79 -7.28
N ALA A 135 12.91 2.34 -6.05
CA ALA A 135 13.94 1.71 -5.21
C ALA A 135 14.27 0.27 -5.64
N MET A 136 13.35 -0.43 -6.30
CA MET A 136 13.49 -1.87 -6.58
C MET A 136 13.74 -2.22 -8.04
N CYS A 137 13.47 -1.33 -9.00
CA CYS A 137 13.68 -1.63 -10.42
C CYS A 137 14.03 -0.39 -11.25
N ALA A 138 14.49 -0.63 -12.49
CA ALA A 138 14.82 0.41 -13.47
C ALA A 138 13.74 0.53 -14.56
N ALA A 139 12.47 0.32 -14.22
CA ALA A 139 11.36 0.54 -15.13
C ALA A 139 11.03 2.04 -15.27
N ASN A 140 10.44 2.43 -16.40
CA ASN A 140 9.86 3.75 -16.59
C ASN A 140 8.52 3.81 -15.85
N ILE A 141 8.33 4.77 -14.96
CA ILE A 141 7.12 4.92 -14.15
C ILE A 141 6.24 6.01 -14.74
N ILE A 142 5.06 5.63 -15.23
CA ILE A 142 4.04 6.52 -15.78
C ILE A 142 2.94 6.69 -14.71
N ILE A 143 2.73 7.91 -14.23
CA ILE A 143 1.73 8.23 -13.21
C ILE A 143 0.48 8.76 -13.91
N VAL A 144 -0.66 8.11 -13.69
CA VAL A 144 -1.99 8.52 -14.20
C VAL A 144 -2.82 9.01 -13.02
N GLU A 145 -3.16 10.30 -13.01
CA GLU A 145 -3.82 10.94 -11.86
C GLU A 145 -4.84 11.99 -12.33
N LYS A 146 -5.94 12.14 -11.60
CA LYS A 146 -6.97 13.14 -11.90
C LYS A 146 -6.66 14.54 -11.36
N SER A 147 -5.89 14.62 -10.28
CA SER A 147 -5.53 15.87 -9.61
C SER A 147 -4.16 16.33 -10.06
N GLU A 148 -4.10 17.50 -10.71
CA GLU A 148 -2.83 18.12 -11.11
C GLU A 148 -1.91 18.34 -9.91
N THR A 149 -2.48 18.72 -8.75
CA THR A 149 -1.71 18.93 -7.52
C THR A 149 -1.10 17.62 -7.02
N ALA A 150 -1.87 16.51 -7.02
CA ALA A 150 -1.36 15.20 -6.62
C ALA A 150 -0.30 14.69 -7.61
N LEU A 151 -0.52 14.89 -8.91
CA LEU A 151 0.45 14.53 -9.94
C LEU A 151 1.78 15.29 -9.76
N LYS A 152 1.72 16.62 -9.57
CA LYS A 152 2.92 17.45 -9.29
C LYS A 152 3.66 17.02 -8.04
N HIS A 153 2.93 16.56 -7.01
CA HIS A 153 3.54 16.05 -5.78
C HIS A 153 4.22 14.69 -6.00
N ALA A 154 3.64 13.84 -6.82
CA ALA A 154 4.11 12.47 -7.04
C ALA A 154 5.30 12.36 -8.00
N MET A 155 5.39 13.24 -9.00
CA MET A 155 6.46 13.21 -10.00
C MET A 155 7.89 13.20 -9.39
N PRO A 156 8.23 14.08 -8.42
CA PRO A 156 9.57 14.06 -7.81
C PRO A 156 9.89 12.79 -7.01
N LEU A 157 8.88 11.97 -6.67
CA LEU A 157 9.05 10.74 -5.91
C LEU A 157 9.57 9.58 -6.76
N GLY A 158 9.69 9.77 -8.08
CA GLY A 158 10.25 8.77 -8.99
C GLY A 158 9.45 8.54 -10.26
N GLY A 159 8.46 9.40 -10.57
CA GLY A 159 7.73 9.35 -11.83
C GLY A 159 8.58 9.84 -13.01
N ASP A 160 8.59 9.10 -14.10
CA ASP A 160 9.27 9.50 -15.35
C ASP A 160 8.31 10.28 -16.26
N HIS A 161 7.01 9.93 -16.27
CA HIS A 161 5.97 10.60 -17.02
C HIS A 161 4.71 10.80 -16.19
N GLY A 162 4.04 11.95 -16.37
CA GLY A 162 2.76 12.27 -15.75
C GLY A 162 1.65 12.41 -16.77
N VAL A 163 0.50 11.78 -16.53
CA VAL A 163 -0.69 11.83 -17.39
C VAL A 163 -1.89 12.24 -16.55
N LEU A 164 -2.54 13.34 -16.91
CA LEU A 164 -3.82 13.73 -16.28
C LEU A 164 -4.97 12.94 -16.89
N ILE A 165 -5.93 12.57 -16.05
CA ILE A 165 -7.18 11.94 -16.48
C ILE A 165 -8.11 13.05 -16.99
N ASP A 166 -8.34 13.06 -18.31
CA ASP A 166 -9.20 14.03 -18.99
C ASP A 166 -10.02 13.41 -20.15
N GLY A 167 -9.99 12.07 -20.26
CA GLY A 167 -10.67 11.32 -21.32
C GLY A 167 -9.73 10.81 -22.43
N ASN A 168 -8.47 11.26 -22.48
CA ASN A 168 -7.47 10.83 -23.45
C ASN A 168 -6.24 10.15 -22.80
N GLU A 169 -6.34 9.78 -21.53
CA GLU A 169 -5.24 9.22 -20.76
C GLU A 169 -4.76 7.87 -21.27
N VAL A 170 -5.64 7.03 -21.80
CA VAL A 170 -5.28 5.72 -22.40
C VAL A 170 -4.43 5.91 -23.64
N GLU A 171 -4.84 6.81 -24.51
CA GLU A 171 -4.11 7.16 -25.75
C GLU A 171 -2.72 7.72 -25.43
N ARG A 172 -2.63 8.63 -24.45
CA ARG A 172 -1.34 9.18 -24.02
C ARG A 172 -0.40 8.14 -23.44
N VAL A 173 -0.92 7.20 -22.63
CA VAL A 173 -0.11 6.07 -22.13
C VAL A 173 0.35 5.21 -23.30
N LYS A 174 -0.51 4.93 -24.28
CA LYS A 174 -0.11 4.19 -25.49
C LYS A 174 0.96 4.91 -26.30
N GLU A 175 0.87 6.22 -26.47
CA GLU A 175 1.91 7.01 -27.13
C GLU A 175 3.26 6.88 -26.42
N LEU A 176 3.28 7.01 -25.09
CA LEU A 176 4.48 6.83 -24.25
C LEU A 176 5.05 5.39 -24.34
N THR A 177 4.21 4.41 -24.65
CA THR A 177 4.56 2.98 -24.73
C THR A 177 4.61 2.46 -26.18
N LYS A 178 4.83 3.35 -27.17
CA LYS A 178 4.97 3.03 -28.60
C LYS A 178 3.74 2.28 -29.17
N GLY A 179 2.54 2.56 -28.67
CA GLY A 179 1.28 1.96 -29.08
C GLY A 179 0.95 0.63 -28.43
N LEU A 180 1.85 0.04 -27.63
CA LEU A 180 1.71 -1.33 -27.12
C LEU A 180 0.97 -1.40 -25.78
N GLY A 181 0.99 -0.35 -24.98
CA GLY A 181 0.61 -0.36 -23.57
C GLY A 181 1.77 -0.76 -22.66
N ALA A 182 1.53 -0.73 -21.35
CA ALA A 182 2.53 -0.99 -20.32
C ALA A 182 2.62 -2.47 -19.92
N GLU A 183 3.81 -2.92 -19.58
CA GLU A 183 4.09 -4.27 -19.08
C GLU A 183 3.40 -4.54 -17.74
N ALA A 184 3.34 -3.53 -16.89
CA ALA A 184 2.60 -3.57 -15.63
C ALA A 184 1.72 -2.33 -15.49
N VAL A 185 0.49 -2.52 -15.02
CA VAL A 185 -0.43 -1.44 -14.63
C VAL A 185 -0.91 -1.72 -13.23
N ILE A 186 -0.69 -0.79 -12.31
CA ILE A 186 -1.09 -0.90 -10.90
C ILE A 186 -2.22 0.09 -10.64
N ASP A 187 -3.40 -0.42 -10.34
CA ASP A 187 -4.57 0.39 -10.06
C ASP A 187 -4.80 0.53 -8.54
N MET A 188 -4.50 1.73 -8.02
CA MET A 188 -4.70 2.10 -6.63
C MET A 188 -6.11 2.63 -6.36
N VAL A 189 -6.95 2.76 -7.39
CA VAL A 189 -8.29 3.38 -7.33
C VAL A 189 -9.40 2.33 -7.32
N GLY A 190 -9.48 1.46 -8.34
CA GLY A 190 -10.45 0.37 -8.43
C GLY A 190 -11.91 0.81 -8.56
N GLU A 191 -12.16 2.06 -8.93
CA GLU A 191 -13.51 2.63 -9.08
C GLU A 191 -13.55 3.71 -10.19
N LYS A 192 -14.80 4.12 -10.57
CA LYS A 192 -15.02 5.25 -11.51
C LYS A 192 -14.38 5.06 -12.87
N GLY A 193 -14.35 3.82 -13.36
CA GLY A 193 -13.82 3.47 -14.67
C GLY A 193 -12.34 3.13 -14.69
N SER A 194 -11.64 3.16 -13.54
CA SER A 194 -10.20 2.89 -13.50
C SER A 194 -9.85 1.46 -13.92
N THR A 195 -10.72 0.48 -13.66
CA THR A 195 -10.48 -0.92 -14.05
C THR A 195 -10.47 -1.10 -15.56
N SER A 196 -11.44 -0.47 -16.26
CA SER A 196 -11.48 -0.49 -17.72
C SER A 196 -10.30 0.29 -18.31
N MET A 197 -9.99 1.46 -17.76
CA MET A 197 -8.87 2.28 -18.14
C MET A 197 -7.54 1.52 -17.99
N GLY A 198 -7.33 0.88 -16.83
CA GLY A 198 -6.11 0.11 -16.55
C GLY A 198 -5.93 -1.08 -17.48
N LEU A 199 -7.00 -1.83 -17.74
CA LEU A 199 -6.96 -2.93 -18.71
C LEU A 199 -6.60 -2.45 -20.13
N ASN A 200 -7.11 -1.28 -20.56
CA ASN A 200 -6.81 -0.71 -21.87
C ASN A 200 -5.39 -0.13 -21.98
N MET A 201 -4.77 0.22 -20.86
CA MET A 201 -3.36 0.63 -20.77
C MET A 201 -2.39 -0.54 -20.70
N THR A 202 -2.88 -1.74 -20.32
CA THR A 202 -2.04 -2.93 -20.17
C THR A 202 -1.77 -3.57 -21.55
N LYS A 203 -0.51 -3.79 -21.86
CA LYS A 203 -0.12 -4.44 -23.12
C LYS A 203 -0.54 -5.92 -23.15
N ASN A 204 -0.56 -6.53 -24.33
CA ASN A 204 -0.71 -7.99 -24.46
C ASN A 204 0.42 -8.69 -23.70
N THR A 205 0.12 -9.78 -23.01
CA THR A 205 0.99 -10.51 -22.08
C THR A 205 1.40 -9.74 -20.81
N GLY A 206 0.99 -8.47 -20.69
CA GLY A 206 1.23 -7.64 -19.51
C GLY A 206 0.36 -8.02 -18.30
N SER A 207 0.62 -7.37 -17.19
CA SER A 207 -0.07 -7.64 -15.92
C SER A 207 -0.79 -6.42 -15.39
N TYR A 208 -2.08 -6.55 -15.11
CA TYR A 208 -2.91 -5.58 -14.42
C TYR A 208 -3.07 -5.97 -12.96
N TYR A 209 -2.58 -5.13 -12.06
CA TYR A 209 -2.62 -5.33 -10.60
C TYR A 209 -3.72 -4.49 -9.98
N ILE A 210 -4.62 -5.13 -9.25
CA ILE A 210 -5.75 -4.49 -8.59
C ILE A 210 -5.43 -4.33 -7.11
N VAL A 211 -5.46 -3.09 -6.64
CA VAL A 211 -5.24 -2.70 -5.24
C VAL A 211 -6.48 -1.99 -4.68
N GLY A 212 -6.93 -0.93 -5.37
CA GLY A 212 -8.18 -0.27 -5.06
C GLY A 212 -9.40 -1.14 -5.41
N TYR A 213 -10.55 -0.82 -4.84
CA TYR A 213 -11.77 -1.59 -5.06
C TYR A 213 -13.00 -0.65 -5.02
N GLY A 214 -14.06 -1.03 -5.72
CA GLY A 214 -15.31 -0.27 -5.77
C GLY A 214 -16.15 -0.59 -7.00
N GLU A 215 -15.57 -1.17 -8.05
CA GLU A 215 -16.29 -1.54 -9.26
C GLU A 215 -15.96 -2.96 -9.75
N ASP A 216 -16.82 -3.49 -10.63
CA ASP A 216 -16.62 -4.79 -11.25
C ASP A 216 -15.61 -4.71 -12.40
N ILE A 217 -14.81 -5.77 -12.54
CA ILE A 217 -13.94 -5.95 -13.70
C ILE A 217 -14.76 -6.62 -14.80
N LYS A 218 -14.95 -5.93 -15.92
CA LYS A 218 -15.71 -6.43 -17.06
C LYS A 218 -14.78 -6.69 -18.24
N ILE A 219 -14.54 -7.96 -18.53
CA ILE A 219 -13.74 -8.41 -19.67
C ILE A 219 -14.38 -9.63 -20.33
N LYS A 220 -14.35 -9.67 -21.65
CA LYS A 220 -14.78 -10.87 -22.38
C LYS A 220 -13.70 -11.94 -22.33
N SER A 221 -14.08 -13.20 -22.18
CA SER A 221 -13.10 -14.31 -22.15
C SER A 221 -12.24 -14.38 -23.42
N VAL A 222 -12.80 -14.06 -24.57
CA VAL A 222 -12.06 -14.03 -25.85
C VAL A 222 -10.95 -12.97 -25.83
N ASP A 223 -11.20 -11.80 -25.21
CA ASP A 223 -10.19 -10.74 -25.11
C ASP A 223 -9.03 -11.16 -24.19
N MET A 224 -9.33 -11.93 -23.12
CA MET A 224 -8.30 -12.53 -22.26
C MET A 224 -7.46 -13.57 -23.00
N ILE A 225 -8.11 -14.44 -23.79
CA ILE A 225 -7.41 -15.45 -24.57
C ILE A 225 -6.47 -14.82 -25.59
N ILE A 226 -6.95 -13.83 -26.35
CA ILE A 226 -6.17 -13.20 -27.41
C ILE A 226 -5.03 -12.33 -26.83
N SER A 227 -5.27 -11.64 -25.73
CA SER A 227 -4.28 -10.75 -25.13
C SER A 227 -3.29 -11.45 -24.20
N GLU A 228 -3.62 -12.63 -23.66
CA GLU A 228 -2.85 -13.34 -22.62
C GLU A 228 -2.46 -12.44 -21.44
N ARG A 229 -3.30 -11.45 -21.11
CA ARG A 229 -3.07 -10.56 -19.98
C ARG A 229 -3.28 -11.26 -18.64
N ASN A 230 -2.56 -10.82 -17.63
CA ASN A 230 -2.76 -11.28 -16.27
C ASN A 230 -3.58 -10.25 -15.48
N ILE A 231 -4.55 -10.71 -14.70
CA ILE A 231 -5.29 -9.88 -13.72
C ILE A 231 -4.94 -10.40 -12.34
N ILE A 232 -4.35 -9.57 -11.51
CA ILE A 232 -3.72 -9.97 -10.25
C ILE A 232 -4.24 -9.12 -9.09
N GLY A 233 -4.98 -9.72 -8.17
CA GLY A 233 -5.41 -9.08 -6.93
C GLY A 233 -4.24 -8.87 -5.95
N ASN A 234 -4.32 -7.79 -5.18
CA ASN A 234 -3.34 -7.49 -4.13
C ASN A 234 -4.04 -7.15 -2.82
N LEU A 235 -3.78 -7.93 -1.78
CA LEU A 235 -4.31 -7.73 -0.43
C LEU A 235 -3.16 -7.46 0.53
N ILE A 236 -3.09 -6.25 1.09
CA ILE A 236 -2.12 -5.88 2.14
C ILE A 236 -0.70 -6.39 1.80
N GLY A 237 -0.06 -7.09 2.71
CA GLY A 237 1.23 -7.75 2.53
C GLY A 237 1.53 -8.70 3.69
N THR A 238 2.67 -9.38 3.65
CA THR A 238 3.11 -10.31 4.69
C THR A 238 3.97 -9.59 5.74
N TRP A 239 4.18 -10.22 6.89
CA TRP A 239 5.09 -9.73 7.93
C TRP A 239 6.50 -9.48 7.37
N SER A 240 7.03 -10.41 6.56
CA SER A 240 8.35 -10.25 5.94
C SER A 240 8.40 -9.09 4.95
N GLU A 241 7.31 -8.83 4.22
CA GLU A 241 7.24 -7.68 3.32
C GLU A 241 7.18 -6.34 4.09
N LEU A 242 6.56 -6.31 5.27
CA LEU A 242 6.60 -5.14 6.14
C LEU A 242 8.03 -4.92 6.68
N TYR A 243 8.74 -5.99 7.06
CA TYR A 243 10.13 -5.89 7.46
C TYR A 243 11.02 -5.32 6.33
N GLU A 244 10.86 -5.82 5.11
CA GLU A 244 11.59 -5.33 3.93
C GLU A 244 11.28 -3.84 3.65
N LEU A 245 10.02 -3.42 3.81
CA LEU A 245 9.63 -2.01 3.66
C LEU A 245 10.30 -1.13 4.73
N MET A 246 10.43 -1.63 5.97
CA MET A 246 11.16 -0.90 7.02
C MET A 246 12.63 -0.70 6.67
N GLU A 247 13.27 -1.66 5.97
CA GLU A 247 14.63 -1.49 5.48
C GLU A 247 14.75 -0.42 4.39
N LEU A 248 13.75 -0.30 3.49
CA LEU A 248 13.71 0.79 2.52
C LEU A 248 13.51 2.15 3.19
N ALA A 249 12.63 2.23 4.19
CA ALA A 249 12.41 3.44 4.97
C ALA A 249 13.67 3.83 5.76
N ASN A 250 14.36 2.87 6.39
CA ASN A 250 15.59 3.08 7.12
C ASN A 250 16.72 3.64 6.23
N LYS A 251 16.75 3.24 4.95
CA LYS A 251 17.69 3.76 3.93
C LYS A 251 17.20 5.05 3.28
N ASP A 252 16.09 5.59 3.74
CA ASP A 252 15.50 6.82 3.21
C ASP A 252 15.09 6.75 1.72
N LEU A 253 14.83 5.54 1.24
CA LEU A 253 14.40 5.28 -0.13
C LEU A 253 12.87 5.37 -0.29
N VAL A 254 12.11 5.24 0.80
CA VAL A 254 10.66 5.39 0.84
C VAL A 254 10.28 6.25 2.04
N ARG A 255 9.65 7.37 1.77
CA ARG A 255 9.17 8.32 2.77
C ARG A 255 7.66 8.50 2.68
N LEU A 256 7.03 8.77 3.81
CA LEU A 256 5.61 9.10 3.88
C LEU A 256 5.40 10.62 3.76
N SER A 257 4.44 11.01 2.91
CA SER A 257 3.80 12.30 3.05
C SER A 257 2.69 12.17 4.07
N MET A 258 2.75 12.89 5.19
CA MET A 258 1.77 12.77 6.25
C MET A 258 1.44 14.11 6.90
N GLN A 259 0.27 14.16 7.53
CA GLN A 259 -0.22 15.27 8.32
C GLN A 259 -0.62 14.75 9.70
N GLU A 260 -0.07 15.33 10.75
CA GLU A 260 -0.31 14.95 12.14
C GLU A 260 -1.59 15.59 12.67
N TYR A 261 -2.36 14.84 13.45
CA TYR A 261 -3.50 15.29 14.23
C TYR A 261 -3.40 14.70 15.64
N LYS A 262 -3.93 15.40 16.64
CA LYS A 262 -4.07 14.80 17.97
C LYS A 262 -5.11 13.69 17.93
N LEU A 263 -4.97 12.66 18.76
CA LEU A 263 -5.96 11.58 18.86
C LEU A 263 -7.37 12.14 19.13
N SER A 264 -7.49 13.18 19.98
CA SER A 264 -8.76 13.88 20.24
C SER A 264 -9.38 14.58 19.02
N GLU A 265 -8.61 14.78 17.95
CA GLU A 265 -9.03 15.40 16.69
C GLU A 265 -9.39 14.35 15.60
N ALA A 266 -9.58 13.08 15.95
CA ALA A 266 -9.85 12.00 15.00
C ALA A 266 -11.02 12.33 14.03
N ASN A 267 -12.11 12.90 14.54
CA ASN A 267 -13.25 13.30 13.69
C ASN A 267 -12.88 14.44 12.72
N LYS A 268 -12.02 15.37 13.13
CA LYS A 268 -11.51 16.42 12.25
C LYS A 268 -10.61 15.85 11.17
N ALA A 269 -9.72 14.91 11.51
CA ALA A 269 -8.87 14.23 10.55
C ALA A 269 -9.68 13.50 9.47
N LEU A 270 -10.74 12.78 9.86
CA LEU A 270 -11.67 12.12 8.94
C LEU A 270 -12.41 13.11 8.05
N HIS A 271 -12.88 14.23 8.63
CA HIS A 271 -13.54 15.29 7.86
C HIS A 271 -12.59 15.93 6.84
N ASP A 272 -11.36 16.25 7.24
CA ASP A 272 -10.36 16.84 6.36
C ASP A 272 -9.93 15.87 5.24
N LEU A 273 -9.82 14.58 5.55
CA LEU A 273 -9.57 13.52 4.56
C LEU A 273 -10.69 13.44 3.52
N ASN A 274 -11.95 13.39 3.97
CA ASN A 274 -13.13 13.33 3.09
C ASN A 274 -13.25 14.55 2.16
N ASN A 275 -12.75 15.71 2.59
CA ASN A 275 -12.75 16.94 1.81
C ASN A 275 -11.45 17.15 1.00
N GLY A 276 -10.58 16.14 0.90
CA GLY A 276 -9.33 16.20 0.13
C GLY A 276 -8.29 17.19 0.65
N LYS A 277 -8.35 17.58 1.93
CA LYS A 277 -7.42 18.52 2.55
C LYS A 277 -6.17 17.85 3.10
N VAL A 278 -6.17 16.52 3.24
CA VAL A 278 -5.01 15.76 3.71
C VAL A 278 -4.08 15.45 2.55
N LYS A 279 -2.82 15.78 2.68
CA LYS A 279 -1.76 15.39 1.75
C LYS A 279 -1.11 14.10 2.24
N GLY A 280 -1.18 13.04 1.42
CA GLY A 280 -0.64 11.74 1.80
C GLY A 280 -1.52 11.03 2.85
N ARG A 281 -1.03 10.90 4.08
CA ARG A 281 -1.70 10.17 5.17
C ARG A 281 -1.98 11.08 6.37
N ALA A 282 -3.15 10.92 7.00
CA ALA A 282 -3.45 11.54 8.30
C ALA A 282 -2.99 10.57 9.41
N VAL A 283 -2.17 11.06 10.33
CA VAL A 283 -1.65 10.27 11.47
C VAL A 283 -2.18 10.87 12.76
N LEU A 284 -2.81 10.03 13.58
CA LEU A 284 -3.29 10.42 14.91
C LEU A 284 -2.19 10.16 15.94
N ILE A 285 -1.91 11.17 16.75
CA ILE A 285 -0.91 11.12 17.81
C ILE A 285 -1.65 11.21 19.16
N PRO A 286 -1.50 10.24 20.07
CA PRO A 286 -2.08 10.23 21.42
C PRO A 286 -1.64 11.42 22.28
#